data_1c65b8098e29dcd2501ece91f8d4222c
#
_entry.id   1c65b8098e29dcd2501ece91f8d4222c
#
_cell.length_a   1.000
_cell.length_b   1.000
_cell.length_c   1.000
_cell.angle_alpha   90.00
_cell.angle_beta   90.00
_cell.angle_gamma   90.00
#
_symmetry.space_group_name_H-M   'P 1'
#
loop_
_entity.id
_entity.type
_entity.pdbx_description
1 polymer ?
#
loop_
_entity_poly.entity_id
_entity_poly.type
_entity_poly.pdbx_seq_one_letter_code
_entity_poly.pdbx_strand_id
1 'polypeptide(L)'
;GTPILGKNIAKGVLGPDMRRGVADLDGEGDTVGGIVIMRYGENALNVINRVKEKIEEIKPSLPEGVQIVTTYDRSELIKRSIDTLKHQLIEEMIIVSIVILIFLWHFPSAIIPIVTIPVAVFLSFIPMFGMRLTSNIMSLSGIAISIGVLVDGAIVEVENADKKLQLWQEGGHIGAVPDVR
;
A
#
# COMPACT_ATOMS: atom_id res chain seq x y z
N GLY A 1 -11.33 -36.90 56.42
CA GLY A 1 -9.94 -36.50 56.29
C GLY A 1 -9.82 -34.99 56.37
N THR A 2 -8.87 -34.46 57.10
CA THR A 2 -8.62 -32.99 57.19
C THR A 2 -7.99 -32.52 55.86
N PRO A 3 -8.53 -31.49 55.19
CA PRO A 3 -7.96 -31.00 53.97
C PRO A 3 -6.59 -30.36 54.24
N ILE A 4 -5.56 -30.81 53.53
CA ILE A 4 -4.21 -30.26 53.59
C ILE A 4 -4.10 -29.16 52.51
N LEU A 5 -3.88 -27.93 52.92
CA LEU A 5 -3.71 -26.80 52.00
C LEU A 5 -2.26 -26.78 51.48
N GLY A 6 -2.04 -26.38 50.24
CA GLY A 6 -0.71 -26.28 49.64
C GLY A 6 0.27 -25.42 50.48
N LYS A 7 -0.22 -24.36 51.12
CA LYS A 7 0.57 -23.51 52.07
C LYS A 7 1.11 -24.27 53.28
N ASN A 8 0.56 -25.47 53.61
CA ASN A 8 1.01 -26.26 54.76
C ASN A 8 2.18 -27.19 54.37
N ILE A 9 2.41 -27.37 53.07
CA ILE A 9 3.41 -28.29 52.51
C ILE A 9 4.54 -27.51 51.82
N ALA A 10 4.20 -26.43 51.13
CA ALA A 10 5.15 -25.66 50.32
C ALA A 10 4.88 -24.17 50.43
N LYS A 11 5.94 -23.37 50.25
CA LYS A 11 5.85 -21.92 50.08
C LYS A 11 5.71 -21.59 48.59
N GLY A 12 4.54 -21.08 48.19
CA GLY A 12 4.36 -20.55 46.85
C GLY A 12 5.04 -19.18 46.71
N VAL A 13 5.92 -19.04 45.73
CA VAL A 13 6.59 -17.77 45.39
C VAL A 13 6.40 -17.49 43.92
N LEU A 14 6.27 -16.20 43.57
CA LEU A 14 6.35 -15.77 42.16
C LEU A 14 7.82 -15.75 41.77
N GLY A 15 8.16 -16.43 40.69
CA GLY A 15 9.50 -16.47 40.16
C GLY A 15 9.47 -16.37 38.61
N PRO A 16 10.62 -16.09 37.99
CA PRO A 16 10.72 -16.09 36.54
C PRO A 16 10.50 -17.51 35.98
N ASP A 17 9.83 -17.59 34.85
CA ASP A 17 9.73 -18.84 34.07
C ASP A 17 11.09 -19.18 33.43
N MET A 18 11.20 -20.41 32.94
CA MET A 18 12.41 -20.87 32.24
C MET A 18 12.69 -19.98 31.02
N ARG A 19 13.88 -19.41 30.96
CA ARG A 19 14.31 -18.56 29.88
C ARG A 19 14.44 -19.36 28.57
N ARG A 20 13.68 -18.98 27.54
CA ARG A 20 13.65 -19.66 26.23
C ARG A 20 14.37 -18.89 25.13
N GLY A 21 14.82 -17.68 25.38
CA GLY A 21 15.50 -16.83 24.41
C GLY A 21 16.24 -15.67 25.07
N VAL A 22 16.99 -14.96 24.25
CA VAL A 22 17.72 -13.75 24.62
C VAL A 22 17.22 -12.62 23.73
N ALA A 23 16.92 -11.48 24.30
CA ALA A 23 16.68 -10.24 23.61
C ALA A 23 17.65 -9.18 24.14
N ASP A 24 18.24 -8.43 23.24
CA ASP A 24 19.14 -7.32 23.51
C ASP A 24 18.65 -6.10 22.76
N LEU A 25 18.72 -4.93 23.36
CA LEU A 25 18.40 -3.65 22.75
C LEU A 25 19.66 -2.79 22.73
N ASP A 26 20.13 -2.43 21.55
CA ASP A 26 21.26 -1.52 21.30
C ASP A 26 22.60 -1.96 21.91
N GLY A 27 22.75 -3.23 22.32
CA GLY A 27 23.95 -3.76 22.96
C GLY A 27 24.06 -3.41 24.45
N GLU A 28 23.00 -2.90 25.05
CA GLU A 28 22.99 -2.53 26.47
C GLU A 28 22.67 -3.70 27.42
N GLY A 29 22.42 -4.88 26.86
CA GLY A 29 22.17 -6.11 27.60
C GLY A 29 20.74 -6.64 27.50
N ASP A 30 20.40 -7.49 28.45
CA ASP A 30 19.13 -8.21 28.43
C ASP A 30 17.90 -7.29 28.55
N THR A 31 16.97 -7.47 27.60
CA THR A 31 15.70 -6.79 27.62
C THR A 31 14.53 -7.77 27.36
N VAL A 32 13.31 -7.31 27.57
CA VAL A 32 12.09 -8.08 27.26
C VAL A 32 11.52 -7.58 25.95
N GLY A 33 11.43 -8.46 24.94
CA GLY A 33 10.85 -8.15 23.64
C GLY A 33 9.43 -8.70 23.51
N GLY A 34 8.58 -7.96 22.78
CA GLY A 34 7.26 -8.39 22.37
C GLY A 34 7.10 -8.27 20.87
N ILE A 35 6.45 -9.26 20.24
CA ILE A 35 6.14 -9.25 18.80
C ILE A 35 4.62 -9.32 18.64
N VAL A 36 4.05 -8.33 17.98
CA VAL A 36 2.63 -8.34 17.61
C VAL A 36 2.48 -8.90 16.21
N ILE A 37 1.78 -10.03 16.10
CA ILE A 37 1.54 -10.72 14.83
C ILE A 37 0.09 -10.46 14.39
N MET A 38 -0.07 -9.96 13.19
CA MET A 38 -1.37 -9.74 12.56
C MET A 38 -2.01 -11.06 12.12
N ARG A 39 -3.32 -11.20 12.30
CA ARG A 39 -4.07 -12.34 11.75
C ARG A 39 -4.16 -12.25 10.23
N TYR A 40 -4.21 -13.41 9.58
CA TYR A 40 -4.41 -13.47 8.14
C TYR A 40 -5.72 -12.80 7.71
N GLY A 41 -5.66 -12.00 6.64
CA GLY A 41 -6.82 -11.28 6.09
C GLY A 41 -7.14 -9.93 6.73
N GLU A 42 -6.46 -9.55 7.81
CA GLU A 42 -6.61 -8.21 8.42
C GLU A 42 -5.83 -7.13 7.63
N ASN A 43 -6.25 -5.89 7.76
CA ASN A 43 -5.51 -4.76 7.20
C ASN A 43 -4.35 -4.37 8.13
N ALA A 44 -3.11 -4.50 7.62
CA ALA A 44 -1.89 -4.29 8.41
C ALA A 44 -1.82 -2.89 9.04
N LEU A 45 -2.15 -1.84 8.27
CA LEU A 45 -2.07 -0.46 8.75
C LEU A 45 -3.08 -0.20 9.88
N ASN A 46 -4.31 -0.72 9.74
CA ASN A 46 -5.33 -0.60 10.77
C ASN A 46 -4.96 -1.36 12.05
N VAL A 47 -4.35 -2.54 11.92
CA VAL A 47 -3.89 -3.31 13.09
C VAL A 47 -2.76 -2.56 13.79
N ILE A 48 -1.77 -2.05 13.06
CA ILE A 48 -0.66 -1.30 13.62
C ILE A 48 -1.17 -0.05 14.37
N ASN A 49 -2.10 0.68 13.79
CA ASN A 49 -2.67 1.87 14.43
C ASN A 49 -3.39 1.52 15.75
N ARG A 50 -4.22 0.45 15.73
CA ARG A 50 -4.88 -0.05 16.95
C ARG A 50 -3.88 -0.51 18.02
N VAL A 51 -2.77 -1.12 17.61
CA VAL A 51 -1.71 -1.54 18.52
C VAL A 51 -1.02 -0.32 19.15
N LYS A 52 -0.70 0.69 18.36
CA LYS A 52 -0.12 1.96 18.88
C LYS A 52 -1.04 2.62 19.89
N GLU A 53 -2.32 2.71 19.57
CA GLU A 53 -3.36 3.26 20.45
C GLU A 53 -3.42 2.49 21.76
N LYS A 54 -3.39 1.14 21.69
CA LYS A 54 -3.40 0.29 22.86
C LYS A 54 -2.12 0.40 23.69
N ILE A 55 -0.97 0.59 23.08
CA ILE A 55 0.28 0.85 23.78
C ILE A 55 0.20 2.18 24.57
N GLU A 56 -0.33 3.24 23.96
CA GLU A 56 -0.51 4.52 24.66
C GLU A 56 -1.49 4.42 25.85
N GLU A 57 -2.54 3.62 25.72
CA GLU A 57 -3.46 3.33 26.83
C GLU A 57 -2.76 2.60 27.99
N ILE A 58 -1.83 1.70 27.72
CA ILE A 58 -1.17 0.87 28.72
C ILE A 58 -0.02 1.62 29.40
N LYS A 59 0.63 2.56 28.71
CA LYS A 59 1.78 3.32 29.24
C LYS A 59 1.59 3.84 30.69
N PRO A 60 0.43 4.45 31.04
CA PRO A 60 0.23 4.95 32.40
C PRO A 60 0.14 3.86 33.47
N SER A 61 -0.12 2.62 33.09
CA SER A 61 -0.25 1.47 34.02
C SER A 61 1.05 0.71 34.23
N LEU A 62 2.12 1.11 33.52
CA LEU A 62 3.42 0.49 33.70
C LEU A 62 4.09 0.90 35.02
N PRO A 63 4.88 0.00 35.62
CA PRO A 63 5.70 0.34 36.80
C PRO A 63 6.69 1.46 36.46
N GLU A 64 7.07 2.22 37.48
CA GLU A 64 8.09 3.25 37.34
C GLU A 64 9.41 2.69 36.79
N GLY A 65 9.97 3.36 35.77
CA GLY A 65 11.21 2.94 35.11
C GLY A 65 11.01 1.98 33.94
N VAL A 66 9.81 1.47 33.69
CA VAL A 66 9.52 0.61 32.54
C VAL A 66 9.08 1.45 31.34
N GLN A 67 9.76 1.31 30.22
CA GLN A 67 9.44 2.01 28.97
C GLN A 67 9.18 1.00 27.84
N ILE A 68 8.19 1.31 26.99
CA ILE A 68 7.95 0.56 25.75
C ILE A 68 8.65 1.30 24.61
N VAL A 69 9.66 0.67 24.03
CA VAL A 69 10.40 1.19 22.89
C VAL A 69 10.01 0.41 21.63
N THR A 70 9.53 1.11 20.61
CA THR A 70 9.21 0.48 19.31
C THR A 70 10.49 0.31 18.52
N THR A 71 10.95 -0.92 18.37
CA THR A 71 12.18 -1.24 17.62
C THR A 71 11.93 -1.42 16.13
N TYR A 72 10.75 -1.89 15.75
CA TYR A 72 10.37 -2.07 14.35
C TYR A 72 8.89 -1.76 14.12
N ASP A 73 8.61 -0.86 13.20
CA ASP A 73 7.27 -0.49 12.77
C ASP A 73 7.13 -0.59 11.25
N ARG A 74 6.30 -1.52 10.81
CA ARG A 74 6.07 -1.77 9.38
C ARG A 74 5.20 -0.69 8.71
N SER A 75 4.55 0.19 9.47
CA SER A 75 3.68 1.22 8.90
C SER A 75 4.43 2.22 8.03
N GLU A 76 5.68 2.55 8.37
CA GLU A 76 6.53 3.42 7.53
C GLU A 76 6.78 2.83 6.15
N LEU A 77 7.12 1.54 6.08
CA LEU A 77 7.36 0.86 4.81
C LEU A 77 6.11 0.87 3.92
N ILE A 78 4.94 0.61 4.52
CA ILE A 78 3.66 0.64 3.80
C ILE A 78 3.36 2.05 3.27
N LYS A 79 3.52 3.08 4.10
CA LYS A 79 3.30 4.48 3.70
C LYS A 79 4.25 4.91 2.60
N ARG A 80 5.55 4.62 2.71
CA ARG A 80 6.56 4.92 1.68
C ARG A 80 6.22 4.25 0.35
N SER A 81 5.75 2.99 0.38
CA SER A 81 5.33 2.29 -0.85
C SER A 81 4.14 2.96 -1.53
N ILE A 82 3.15 3.41 -0.75
CA ILE A 82 1.99 4.15 -1.27
C ILE A 82 2.43 5.50 -1.85
N ASP A 83 3.29 6.23 -1.16
CA ASP A 83 3.78 7.54 -1.62
C ASP A 83 4.63 7.41 -2.88
N THR A 84 5.48 6.39 -2.97
CA THR A 84 6.24 6.07 -4.19
C THR A 84 5.30 5.82 -5.37
N LEU A 85 4.25 5.00 -5.16
CA LEU A 85 3.26 4.72 -6.21
C LEU A 85 2.55 6.00 -6.68
N LYS A 86 2.14 6.87 -5.76
CA LYS A 86 1.53 8.16 -6.10
C LYS A 86 2.46 9.04 -6.92
N HIS A 87 3.73 9.14 -6.52
CA HIS A 87 4.72 9.94 -7.25
C HIS A 87 4.94 9.40 -8.66
N GLN A 88 5.10 8.10 -8.82
CA GLN A 88 5.25 7.47 -10.13
C GLN A 88 4.04 7.70 -11.03
N LEU A 89 2.81 7.57 -10.48
CA LEU A 89 1.59 7.87 -11.23
C LEU A 89 1.57 9.31 -11.77
N ILE A 90 1.90 10.28 -10.92
CA ILE A 90 1.91 11.69 -11.30
C ILE A 90 3.01 11.96 -12.34
N GLU A 91 4.20 11.43 -12.11
CA GLU A 91 5.34 11.57 -13.02
C GLU A 91 5.03 11.00 -14.40
N GLU A 92 4.50 9.77 -14.48
CA GLU A 92 4.08 9.15 -15.75
C GLU A 92 3.00 9.97 -16.46
N MET A 93 1.97 10.43 -15.74
CA MET A 93 0.94 11.27 -16.35
C MET A 93 1.51 12.55 -16.97
N ILE A 94 2.46 13.18 -16.29
CA ILE A 94 3.10 14.40 -16.79
C ILE A 94 3.94 14.10 -18.03
N ILE A 95 4.80 13.09 -17.97
CA ILE A 95 5.69 12.71 -19.09
C ILE A 95 4.87 12.33 -20.32
N VAL A 96 3.89 11.46 -20.16
CA VAL A 96 3.03 11.03 -21.27
C VAL A 96 2.27 12.20 -21.89
N SER A 97 1.72 13.09 -21.06
CA SER A 97 1.01 14.28 -21.53
C SER A 97 1.92 15.19 -22.35
N ILE A 98 3.15 15.40 -21.90
CA ILE A 98 4.15 16.21 -22.61
C ILE A 98 4.52 15.56 -23.95
N VAL A 99 4.76 14.25 -23.95
CA VAL A 99 5.08 13.50 -25.19
C VAL A 99 3.94 13.61 -26.20
N ILE A 100 2.70 13.38 -25.79
CA ILE A 100 1.53 13.52 -26.66
C ILE A 100 1.41 14.95 -27.20
N LEU A 101 1.60 15.97 -26.36
CA LEU A 101 1.56 17.36 -26.79
C LEU A 101 2.64 17.68 -27.85
N ILE A 102 3.84 17.15 -27.70
CA ILE A 102 4.95 17.38 -28.64
C ILE A 102 4.70 16.68 -29.98
N PHE A 103 4.25 15.41 -29.94
CA PHE A 103 4.12 14.60 -31.16
C PHE A 103 2.82 14.85 -31.94
N LEU A 104 1.69 15.02 -31.24
CA LEU A 104 0.40 15.22 -31.89
C LEU A 104 0.02 16.68 -32.04
N TRP A 105 0.72 17.61 -31.35
CA TRP A 105 0.40 19.05 -31.36
C TRP A 105 -1.09 19.35 -31.09
N HIS A 106 -1.79 18.42 -30.38
CA HIS A 106 -3.23 18.48 -30.14
C HIS A 106 -3.54 18.39 -28.66
N PHE A 107 -3.88 19.51 -28.04
CA PHE A 107 -4.13 19.62 -26.60
C PHE A 107 -5.22 18.67 -26.07
N PRO A 108 -6.37 18.45 -26.76
CA PRO A 108 -7.39 17.53 -26.29
C PRO A 108 -6.91 16.08 -26.15
N SER A 109 -5.99 15.63 -26.98
CA SER A 109 -5.45 14.27 -26.95
C SER A 109 -4.61 13.98 -25.71
N ALA A 110 -3.98 15.00 -25.12
CA ALA A 110 -3.22 14.87 -23.87
C ALA A 110 -4.10 14.62 -22.63
N ILE A 111 -5.38 15.01 -22.68
CA ILE A 111 -6.32 14.81 -21.57
C ILE A 111 -6.69 13.32 -21.43
N ILE A 112 -6.69 12.57 -22.52
CA ILE A 112 -7.08 11.15 -22.53
C ILE A 112 -6.25 10.32 -21.53
N PRO A 113 -4.92 10.26 -21.61
CA PRO A 113 -4.12 9.49 -20.65
C PRO A 113 -4.21 10.04 -19.22
N ILE A 114 -4.34 11.36 -19.04
CA ILE A 114 -4.50 11.98 -17.73
C ILE A 114 -5.75 11.45 -17.00
N VAL A 115 -6.82 11.17 -17.73
CA VAL A 115 -8.05 10.62 -17.15
C VAL A 115 -8.02 9.08 -17.12
N THR A 116 -7.54 8.44 -18.19
CA THR A 116 -7.58 6.99 -18.34
C THR A 116 -6.71 6.28 -17.32
N ILE A 117 -5.50 6.79 -17.04
CA ILE A 117 -4.58 6.14 -16.10
C ILE A 117 -5.16 6.07 -14.68
N PRO A 118 -5.59 7.17 -14.05
CA PRO A 118 -6.20 7.09 -12.73
C PRO A 118 -7.46 6.23 -12.70
N VAL A 119 -8.32 6.35 -13.71
CA VAL A 119 -9.56 5.56 -13.79
C VAL A 119 -9.24 4.07 -13.86
N ALA A 120 -8.29 3.65 -14.67
CA ALA A 120 -7.87 2.25 -14.80
C ALA A 120 -7.29 1.72 -13.47
N VAL A 121 -6.48 2.52 -12.79
CA VAL A 121 -5.96 2.18 -11.45
C VAL A 121 -7.11 1.99 -10.45
N PHE A 122 -8.07 2.91 -10.40
CA PHE A 122 -9.23 2.76 -9.52
C PHE A 122 -10.08 1.54 -9.88
N LEU A 123 -10.30 1.28 -11.18
CA LEU A 123 -11.03 0.10 -11.64
C LEU A 123 -10.33 -1.20 -11.25
N SER A 124 -9.00 -1.23 -11.17
CA SER A 124 -8.27 -2.43 -10.75
C SER A 124 -8.53 -2.85 -9.31
N PHE A 125 -8.93 -1.91 -8.44
CA PHE A 125 -9.30 -2.23 -7.05
C PHE A 125 -10.64 -2.97 -6.94
N ILE A 126 -11.54 -2.86 -7.92
CA ILE A 126 -12.85 -3.54 -7.91
C ILE A 126 -12.67 -5.08 -7.93
N PRO A 127 -11.96 -5.68 -8.91
CA PRO A 127 -11.70 -7.11 -8.88
C PRO A 127 -10.84 -7.53 -7.68
N MET A 128 -9.89 -6.71 -7.25
CA MET A 128 -9.11 -6.99 -6.04
C MET A 128 -10.01 -7.13 -4.81
N PHE A 129 -11.00 -6.25 -4.66
CA PHE A 129 -11.98 -6.33 -3.58
C PHE A 129 -12.84 -7.59 -3.69
N GLY A 130 -13.33 -7.92 -4.88
CA GLY A 130 -14.12 -9.14 -5.13
C GLY A 130 -13.35 -10.43 -4.82
N MET A 131 -12.07 -10.47 -5.17
CA MET A 131 -11.18 -11.60 -4.90
C MET A 131 -10.58 -11.60 -3.47
N ARG A 132 -10.94 -10.62 -2.64
CA ARG A 132 -10.39 -10.42 -1.29
C ARG A 132 -8.88 -10.31 -1.25
N LEU A 133 -8.28 -9.75 -2.29
CA LEU A 133 -6.85 -9.48 -2.32
C LEU A 133 -6.56 -8.23 -1.48
N THR A 134 -5.59 -8.35 -0.60
CA THR A 134 -5.14 -7.22 0.22
C THR A 134 -4.24 -6.29 -0.58
N SER A 135 -4.39 -4.98 -0.40
CA SER A 135 -3.46 -3.98 -0.94
C SER A 135 -2.14 -4.05 -0.16
N ASN A 136 -1.28 -4.96 -0.56
CA ASN A 136 0.06 -5.12 -0.04
C ASN A 136 1.11 -4.59 -1.04
N ILE A 137 2.37 -4.61 -0.65
CA ILE A 137 3.48 -4.12 -1.48
C ILE A 137 3.52 -4.83 -2.84
N MET A 138 3.23 -6.15 -2.87
CA MET A 138 3.23 -6.92 -4.12
C MET A 138 2.10 -6.50 -5.06
N SER A 139 0.88 -6.31 -4.53
CA SER A 139 -0.27 -5.84 -5.30
C SER A 139 -0.03 -4.43 -5.86
N LEU A 140 0.50 -3.53 -5.04
CA LEU A 140 0.81 -2.15 -5.44
C LEU A 140 1.93 -2.11 -6.48
N SER A 141 2.96 -2.95 -6.34
CA SER A 141 4.02 -3.08 -7.36
C SER A 141 3.49 -3.64 -8.67
N GLY A 142 2.57 -4.60 -8.62
CA GLY A 142 1.89 -5.12 -9.82
C GLY A 142 1.09 -4.04 -10.55
N ILE A 143 0.37 -3.19 -9.83
CA ILE A 143 -0.34 -2.04 -10.39
C ILE A 143 0.66 -1.07 -11.03
N ALA A 144 1.76 -0.72 -10.35
CA ALA A 144 2.78 0.18 -10.87
C ALA A 144 3.38 -0.32 -12.21
N ILE A 145 3.70 -1.60 -12.31
CA ILE A 145 4.19 -2.20 -13.56
C ILE A 145 3.11 -2.16 -14.66
N SER A 146 1.86 -2.41 -14.31
CA SER A 146 0.74 -2.41 -15.26
C SER A 146 0.44 -1.03 -15.82
N ILE A 147 0.75 0.04 -15.10
CA ILE A 147 0.57 1.42 -15.56
C ILE A 147 1.42 1.69 -16.80
N GLY A 148 2.69 1.26 -16.83
CA GLY A 148 3.55 1.42 -18.01
C GLY A 148 2.93 0.78 -19.25
N VAL A 149 2.46 -0.46 -19.14
CA VAL A 149 1.78 -1.15 -20.26
C VAL A 149 0.48 -0.46 -20.69
N LEU A 150 -0.27 0.07 -19.71
CA LEU A 150 -1.51 0.79 -19.99
C LEU A 150 -1.25 2.09 -20.75
N VAL A 151 -0.20 2.81 -20.37
CA VAL A 151 0.23 4.06 -21.02
C VAL A 151 0.57 3.82 -22.47
N ASP A 152 1.35 2.78 -22.76
CA ASP A 152 1.72 2.42 -24.13
C ASP A 152 0.48 2.11 -24.98
N GLY A 153 -0.47 1.36 -24.43
CA GLY A 153 -1.76 1.10 -25.07
C GLY A 153 -2.56 2.37 -25.35
N ALA A 154 -2.64 3.26 -24.37
CA ALA A 154 -3.37 4.53 -24.51
C ALA A 154 -2.75 5.44 -25.59
N ILE A 155 -1.41 5.50 -25.69
CA ILE A 155 -0.71 6.28 -26.72
C ILE A 155 -1.04 5.74 -28.10
N VAL A 156 -0.98 4.41 -28.30
CA VAL A 156 -1.27 3.78 -29.59
C VAL A 156 -2.71 4.06 -30.05
N GLU A 157 -3.68 3.98 -29.12
CA GLU A 157 -5.09 4.26 -29.43
C GLU A 157 -5.31 5.73 -29.80
N VAL A 158 -4.69 6.66 -29.09
CA VAL A 158 -4.78 8.10 -29.38
C VAL A 158 -4.15 8.41 -30.75
N GLU A 159 -2.98 7.85 -31.05
CA GLU A 159 -2.31 8.05 -32.34
C GLU A 159 -3.14 7.48 -33.49
N ASN A 160 -3.71 6.29 -33.32
CA ASN A 160 -4.57 5.68 -34.33
C ASN A 160 -5.85 6.49 -34.58
N ALA A 161 -6.47 7.00 -33.52
CA ALA A 161 -7.63 7.86 -33.62
C ALA A 161 -7.30 9.19 -34.35
N ASP A 162 -6.17 9.81 -34.03
CA ASP A 162 -5.72 11.04 -34.67
C ASP A 162 -5.43 10.84 -36.15
N LYS A 163 -4.73 9.79 -36.52
CA LYS A 163 -4.49 9.42 -37.93
C LYS A 163 -5.79 9.21 -38.72
N LYS A 164 -6.75 8.50 -38.14
CA LYS A 164 -8.06 8.32 -38.78
C LYS A 164 -8.83 9.62 -38.95
N LEU A 165 -8.77 10.49 -37.99
CA LEU A 165 -9.38 11.82 -38.07
C LEU A 165 -8.73 12.68 -39.17
N GLN A 166 -7.40 12.67 -39.28
CA GLN A 166 -6.69 13.39 -40.35
C GLN A 166 -7.09 12.87 -41.74
N LEU A 167 -7.06 11.54 -41.96
CA LEU A 167 -7.46 10.92 -43.22
C LEU A 167 -8.92 11.26 -43.57
N TRP A 168 -9.81 11.32 -42.56
CA TRP A 168 -11.19 11.66 -42.79
C TRP A 168 -11.37 13.16 -43.20
N GLN A 169 -10.60 14.07 -42.57
CA GLN A 169 -10.59 15.48 -42.93
C GLN A 169 -10.02 15.70 -44.37
N GLU A 170 -8.93 14.99 -44.72
CA GLU A 170 -8.33 15.05 -46.06
C GLU A 170 -9.28 14.51 -47.12
N GLY A 171 -10.14 13.53 -46.79
CA GLY A 171 -11.16 12.99 -47.68
C GLY A 171 -12.35 13.92 -47.98
N GLY A 172 -12.34 15.17 -47.47
CA GLY A 172 -13.34 16.20 -47.76
C GLY A 172 -14.68 16.05 -47.02
N HIS A 173 -14.74 15.20 -46.02
CA HIS A 173 -15.93 14.96 -45.18
C HIS A 173 -16.02 15.97 -44.02
N ILE A 174 -16.39 17.20 -44.33
CA ILE A 174 -16.56 18.24 -43.32
C ILE A 174 -17.96 18.08 -42.67
N GLY A 175 -18.02 17.70 -41.40
CA GLY A 175 -19.25 17.75 -40.58
C GLY A 175 -20.01 16.45 -40.26
N ALA A 176 -19.57 15.28 -40.75
CA ALA A 176 -20.09 13.98 -40.33
C ALA A 176 -19.17 13.35 -39.25
N VAL A 177 -19.69 12.53 -38.35
CA VAL A 177 -18.88 11.82 -37.38
C VAL A 177 -18.16 10.65 -38.06
N PRO A 178 -16.81 10.55 -37.99
CA PRO A 178 -16.08 9.44 -38.56
C PRO A 178 -16.43 8.14 -37.88
N ASP A 179 -16.58 7.05 -38.65
CA ASP A 179 -16.70 5.71 -38.06
C ASP A 179 -15.35 5.25 -37.58
N VAL A 180 -15.16 5.25 -36.27
CA VAL A 180 -13.88 4.93 -35.60
C VAL A 180 -13.77 3.44 -35.25
N ARG A 181 -14.55 2.55 -35.90
CA ARG A 181 -14.47 1.10 -35.70
C ARG A 181 -13.27 0.50 -36.40
#